data_2d5e4d23326bb6e0e08d87ffd97b2945
#
_entry.id   2d5e4d23326bb6e0e08d87ffd97b2945
#
_cell.length_a   1.000
_cell.length_b   1.000
_cell.length_c   1.000
_cell.angle_alpha   90.00
_cell.angle_beta   90.00
_cell.angle_gamma   90.00
#
_symmetry.space_group_name_H-M   'P 1'
#
loop_
_entity.id
_entity.type
_entity.pdbx_description
1 polymer ?
#
loop_
_entity_poly.entity_id
_entity_poly.type
_entity_poly.pdbx_seq_one_letter_code
_entity_poly.pdbx_strand_id
1 'polypeptide(L)'
;MLILLSPAKTMTGTSKIKAPQGTTPRFQQEANEIALHMTQFPIDELSRILKLSPKLAAECYRRYQDFHAEDNQPLQAILAYTGVVFKNISPKDFTEEDFLFSQEHMQIGRAHV
;
A
#
# COMPACT_ATOMS: atom_id res chain seq x y z
N MET A 1 1.69 14.52 -19.10
CA MET A 1 2.00 13.08 -19.25
C MET A 1 1.54 12.34 -18.01
N LEU A 2 0.92 11.21 -18.18
CA LEU A 2 0.47 10.35 -17.08
C LEU A 2 1.16 8.99 -17.21
N ILE A 3 1.79 8.54 -16.13
CA ILE A 3 2.45 7.24 -16.05
C ILE A 3 1.60 6.33 -15.17
N LEU A 4 1.14 5.21 -15.74
CA LEU A 4 0.35 4.23 -15.02
C LEU A 4 1.21 3.00 -14.67
N LEU A 5 1.20 2.62 -13.41
CA LEU A 5 1.91 1.44 -12.91
C LEU A 5 0.92 0.43 -12.34
N SER A 6 1.21 -0.85 -12.54
CA SER A 6 0.48 -1.90 -11.84
C SER A 6 0.96 -1.98 -10.39
N PRO A 7 0.06 -2.23 -9.43
CA PRO A 7 0.48 -2.45 -8.05
C PRO A 7 1.22 -3.78 -7.90
N ALA A 8 1.97 -3.90 -6.82
CA ALA A 8 2.61 -5.16 -6.46
C ALA A 8 1.72 -5.93 -5.48
N LYS A 9 1.92 -7.24 -5.42
CA LYS A 9 1.25 -8.11 -4.43
C LYS A 9 1.87 -7.99 -3.05
N THR A 10 3.09 -7.48 -2.96
CA THR A 10 3.83 -7.36 -1.71
C THR A 10 4.06 -5.91 -1.36
N MET A 11 4.10 -5.63 -0.06
CA MET A 11 4.30 -4.28 0.46
C MET A 11 5.07 -4.35 1.78
N THR A 12 5.70 -3.23 2.12
CA THR A 12 6.32 -3.02 3.42
C THR A 12 5.60 -1.91 4.18
N GLY A 13 5.65 -1.96 5.50
CA GLY A 13 5.08 -0.91 6.36
C GLY A 13 6.06 0.19 6.72
N THR A 14 7.35 0.02 6.41
CA THR A 14 8.39 0.97 6.80
C THR A 14 9.35 1.23 5.65
N SER A 15 9.96 2.42 5.65
CA SER A 15 11.01 2.77 4.70
C SER A 15 12.07 3.65 5.39
N LYS A 16 13.31 3.48 4.99
CA LYS A 16 14.41 4.38 5.38
C LYS A 16 14.42 5.66 4.55
N ILE A 17 13.71 5.65 3.42
CA ILE A 17 13.59 6.78 2.52
C ILE A 17 12.43 7.65 2.99
N LYS A 18 12.64 8.95 3.02
CA LYS A 18 11.59 9.91 3.39
C LYS A 18 11.17 10.71 2.17
N ALA A 19 9.90 10.63 1.81
CA ALA A 19 9.34 11.48 0.79
C ALA A 19 8.90 12.82 1.41
N PRO A 20 9.01 13.93 0.67
CA PRO A 20 8.73 15.26 1.21
C PRO A 20 7.27 15.47 1.59
N GLN A 21 6.34 14.81 0.91
CA GLN A 21 4.91 14.96 1.15
C GLN A 21 4.17 13.66 1.01
N GLY A 22 3.14 13.49 1.85
CA GLY A 22 2.09 12.51 1.66
C GLY A 22 0.77 13.22 1.43
N THR A 23 -0.12 12.60 0.67
CA THR A 23 -1.49 13.09 0.49
C THR A 23 -2.47 12.06 1.03
N THR A 24 -3.62 12.54 1.49
CA THR A 24 -4.69 11.64 1.92
C THR A 24 -5.49 11.20 0.69
N PRO A 25 -5.69 9.88 0.50
CA PRO A 25 -6.52 9.39 -0.61
C PRO A 25 -7.93 9.97 -0.57
N ARG A 26 -8.51 10.19 -1.75
CA ARG A 26 -9.86 10.75 -1.87
C ARG A 26 -10.92 9.90 -1.16
N PHE A 27 -10.78 8.58 -1.23
CA PHE A 27 -11.74 7.62 -0.67
C PHE A 27 -11.26 7.03 0.66
N GLN A 28 -10.54 7.82 1.46
CA GLN A 28 -10.00 7.34 2.74
C GLN A 28 -11.10 6.89 3.69
N GLN A 29 -12.22 7.59 3.74
CA GLN A 29 -13.33 7.23 4.60
C GLN A 29 -13.93 5.88 4.23
N GLU A 30 -14.17 5.67 2.94
CA GLU A 30 -14.67 4.40 2.42
C GLU A 30 -13.70 3.26 2.67
N ALA A 31 -12.40 3.52 2.51
CA ALA A 31 -11.35 2.55 2.82
C ALA A 31 -11.35 2.18 4.31
N ASN A 32 -11.54 3.16 5.18
CA ASN A 32 -11.62 2.93 6.63
C ASN A 32 -12.80 2.02 6.97
N GLU A 33 -13.96 2.24 6.35
CA GLU A 33 -15.14 1.42 6.57
C GLU A 33 -14.94 -0.02 6.11
N ILE A 34 -14.33 -0.21 4.93
CA ILE A 34 -14.03 -1.54 4.40
C ILE A 34 -13.03 -2.24 5.31
N ALA A 35 -11.96 -1.57 5.70
CA ALA A 35 -10.94 -2.14 6.58
C ALA A 35 -11.53 -2.56 7.92
N LEU A 36 -12.41 -1.74 8.49
CA LEU A 36 -13.08 -2.05 9.74
C LEU A 36 -13.96 -3.31 9.60
N HIS A 37 -14.70 -3.41 8.50
CA HIS A 37 -15.49 -4.59 8.20
C HIS A 37 -14.61 -5.86 8.10
N MET A 38 -13.46 -5.74 7.46
CA MET A 38 -12.54 -6.86 7.27
C MET A 38 -11.87 -7.34 8.56
N THR A 39 -11.84 -6.50 9.61
CA THR A 39 -11.30 -6.93 10.92
C THR A 39 -12.13 -8.03 11.58
N GLN A 40 -13.37 -8.23 11.15
CA GLN A 40 -14.29 -9.21 11.71
C GLN A 40 -14.03 -10.64 11.24
N PHE A 41 -13.24 -10.81 10.17
CA PHE A 41 -13.00 -12.13 9.58
C PHE A 41 -11.77 -12.77 10.21
N PRO A 42 -11.88 -14.04 10.68
CA PRO A 42 -10.70 -14.78 11.13
C PRO A 42 -9.78 -15.14 9.96
N ILE A 43 -8.56 -15.54 10.28
CA ILE A 43 -7.50 -15.80 9.28
C ILE A 43 -7.94 -16.84 8.25
N ASP A 44 -8.58 -17.91 8.67
CA ASP A 44 -9.03 -18.99 7.77
C ASP A 44 -10.11 -18.49 6.79
N GLU A 45 -11.01 -17.61 7.22
CA GLU A 45 -11.99 -17.01 6.32
C GLU A 45 -11.35 -16.03 5.34
N LEU A 46 -10.39 -15.24 5.78
CA LEU A 46 -9.63 -14.35 4.89
C LEU A 46 -8.88 -15.15 3.83
N SER A 47 -8.29 -16.28 4.23
CA SER A 47 -7.62 -17.18 3.29
C SER A 47 -8.59 -17.66 2.21
N ARG A 48 -9.80 -18.02 2.59
CA ARG A 48 -10.83 -18.54 1.66
C ARG A 48 -11.38 -17.43 0.76
N ILE A 49 -11.74 -16.29 1.34
CA ILE A 49 -12.38 -15.18 0.61
C ILE A 49 -11.41 -14.54 -0.37
N LEU A 50 -10.18 -14.30 0.06
CA LEU A 50 -9.17 -13.60 -0.73
C LEU A 50 -8.27 -14.57 -1.51
N LYS A 51 -8.48 -15.87 -1.38
CA LYS A 51 -7.69 -16.92 -2.05
C LYS A 51 -6.20 -16.75 -1.75
N LEU A 52 -5.87 -16.63 -0.48
CA LEU A 52 -4.50 -16.43 -0.01
C LEU A 52 -3.95 -17.69 0.63
N SER A 53 -2.61 -17.85 0.55
CA SER A 53 -1.92 -18.86 1.35
C SER A 53 -2.09 -18.55 2.85
N PRO A 54 -1.93 -19.55 3.75
CA PRO A 54 -2.04 -19.28 5.19
C PRO A 54 -1.13 -18.17 5.68
N LYS A 55 0.09 -18.08 5.15
CA LYS A 55 1.05 -17.04 5.51
C LYS A 55 0.56 -15.65 5.11
N LEU A 56 0.08 -15.51 3.87
CA LEU A 56 -0.43 -14.23 3.38
C LEU A 56 -1.73 -13.84 4.07
N ALA A 57 -2.57 -14.82 4.41
CA ALA A 57 -3.80 -14.56 5.16
C ALA A 57 -3.50 -14.03 6.57
N ALA A 58 -2.47 -14.57 7.24
CA ALA A 58 -2.05 -14.09 8.55
C ALA A 58 -1.51 -12.65 8.48
N GLU A 59 -0.72 -12.32 7.46
CA GLU A 59 -0.24 -10.96 7.24
C GLU A 59 -1.39 -10.01 6.97
N CYS A 60 -2.33 -10.40 6.15
CA CYS A 60 -3.51 -9.62 5.79
C CYS A 60 -4.37 -9.34 7.03
N TYR A 61 -4.60 -10.35 7.85
CA TYR A 61 -5.33 -10.22 9.11
C TYR A 61 -4.67 -9.18 10.02
N ARG A 62 -3.37 -9.26 10.21
CA ARG A 62 -2.62 -8.33 11.02
C ARG A 62 -2.73 -6.90 10.48
N ARG A 63 -2.60 -6.72 9.17
CA ARG A 63 -2.70 -5.40 8.53
C ARG A 63 -4.07 -4.77 8.72
N TYR A 64 -5.15 -5.55 8.63
CA TYR A 64 -6.48 -5.03 8.91
C TYR A 64 -6.64 -4.64 10.36
N GLN A 65 -6.11 -5.44 11.31
CA GLN A 65 -6.16 -5.09 12.73
C GLN A 65 -5.39 -3.81 13.02
N ASP A 66 -4.24 -3.62 12.38
CA ASP A 66 -3.37 -2.46 12.59
C ASP A 66 -3.83 -1.21 11.82
N PHE A 67 -4.75 -1.36 10.88
CA PHE A 67 -5.15 -0.28 9.98
C PHE A 67 -5.65 0.97 10.72
N HIS A 68 -6.37 0.76 11.83
CA HIS A 68 -6.93 1.83 12.66
C HIS A 68 -6.11 2.10 13.92
N ALA A 69 -4.93 1.49 14.07
CA ALA A 69 -4.09 1.70 15.24
C ALA A 69 -3.58 3.14 15.28
N GLU A 70 -3.57 3.75 16.47
CA GLU A 70 -3.13 5.14 16.65
C GLU A 70 -1.68 5.35 16.25
N ASP A 71 -0.84 4.34 16.43
CA ASP A 71 0.58 4.37 16.11
C ASP A 71 0.87 3.95 14.65
N ASN A 72 -0.17 3.67 13.87
CA ASN A 72 -0.01 3.32 12.47
C ASN A 72 0.42 4.56 11.67
N GLN A 73 1.64 4.51 11.13
CA GLN A 73 2.19 5.59 10.33
C GLN A 73 1.94 5.31 8.86
N PRO A 74 1.14 6.15 8.17
CA PRO A 74 0.94 5.97 6.74
C PRO A 74 2.25 6.14 5.98
N LEU A 75 2.43 5.31 4.96
CA LEU A 75 3.60 5.33 4.08
C LEU A 75 3.14 5.61 2.66
N GLN A 76 3.87 6.48 1.96
CA GLN A 76 3.56 6.77 0.57
C GLN A 76 3.61 5.49 -0.28
N ALA A 77 2.66 5.35 -1.20
CA ALA A 77 2.51 4.13 -1.98
C ALA A 77 3.79 3.75 -2.74
N ILE A 78 4.50 4.72 -3.29
CA ILE A 78 5.74 4.48 -4.02
C ILE A 78 6.83 3.86 -3.14
N LEU A 79 6.79 4.09 -1.84
CA LEU A 79 7.71 3.50 -0.86
C LEU A 79 7.17 2.23 -0.23
N ALA A 80 5.86 2.04 -0.24
CA ALA A 80 5.19 0.91 0.39
C ALA A 80 5.22 -0.34 -0.48
N TYR A 81 4.96 -0.20 -1.78
CA TYR A 81 4.98 -1.36 -2.68
C TYR A 81 6.38 -1.87 -2.89
N THR A 82 6.53 -3.19 -2.88
CA THR A 82 7.78 -3.89 -3.14
C THR A 82 7.65 -4.75 -4.39
N GLY A 83 8.73 -5.35 -4.82
CA GLY A 83 8.75 -6.17 -6.03
C GLY A 83 9.60 -5.54 -7.12
N VAL A 84 9.70 -6.23 -8.26
CA VAL A 84 10.67 -5.92 -9.32
C VAL A 84 10.51 -4.50 -9.87
N VAL A 85 9.26 -4.10 -10.18
CA VAL A 85 9.01 -2.78 -10.77
C VAL A 85 9.39 -1.66 -9.79
N PHE A 86 8.92 -1.74 -8.55
CA PHE A 86 9.17 -0.70 -7.56
C PHE A 86 10.63 -0.65 -7.12
N LYS A 87 11.30 -1.80 -7.06
CA LYS A 87 12.73 -1.87 -6.80
C LYS A 87 13.52 -1.13 -7.90
N ASN A 88 13.13 -1.29 -9.15
CA ASN A 88 13.83 -0.68 -10.29
C ASN A 88 13.52 0.80 -10.48
N ILE A 89 12.44 1.31 -9.90
CA ILE A 89 12.17 2.76 -9.87
C ILE A 89 13.24 3.47 -9.02
N SER A 90 13.76 2.79 -8.01
CA SER A 90 14.83 3.29 -7.13
C SER A 90 14.50 4.63 -6.45
N PRO A 91 13.44 4.69 -5.62
CA PRO A 91 13.10 5.94 -4.94
C PRO A 91 14.22 6.49 -4.03
N LYS A 92 15.18 5.64 -3.66
CA LYS A 92 16.35 6.04 -2.88
C LYS A 92 17.21 7.09 -3.59
N ASP A 93 17.13 7.15 -4.91
CA ASP A 93 17.91 8.08 -5.73
C ASP A 93 17.10 9.34 -6.09
N PHE A 94 15.86 9.45 -5.61
CA PHE A 94 14.97 10.57 -5.93
C PHE A 94 15.36 11.82 -5.13
N THR A 95 15.35 12.96 -5.83
CA THR A 95 15.36 14.27 -5.20
C THR A 95 13.94 14.67 -4.79
N GLU A 96 13.77 15.79 -4.07
CA GLU A 96 12.44 16.33 -3.77
C GLU A 96 11.66 16.61 -5.04
N GLU A 97 12.32 17.13 -6.07
CA GLU A 97 11.69 17.40 -7.36
C GLU A 97 11.19 16.13 -8.02
N ASP A 98 11.95 15.03 -7.91
CA ASP A 98 11.56 13.74 -8.45
C ASP A 98 10.30 13.21 -7.76
N PHE A 99 10.21 13.35 -6.45
CA PHE A 99 9.01 12.97 -5.71
C PHE A 99 7.80 13.81 -6.10
N LEU A 100 7.97 15.11 -6.25
CA LEU A 100 6.89 15.99 -6.69
C LEU A 100 6.44 15.68 -8.12
N PHE A 101 7.38 15.41 -9.01
CA PHE A 101 7.07 14.95 -10.36
C PHE A 101 6.27 13.65 -10.33
N SER A 102 6.69 12.69 -9.52
CA SER A 102 5.98 11.41 -9.37
C SER A 102 4.56 11.61 -8.86
N GLN A 103 4.36 12.50 -7.90
CA GLN A 103 3.03 12.81 -7.36
C GLN A 103 2.08 13.35 -8.43
N GLU A 104 2.59 14.18 -9.34
CA GLU A 104 1.79 14.81 -10.39
C GLU A 104 1.55 13.89 -11.59
N HIS A 105 2.46 12.98 -11.90
CA HIS A 105 2.47 12.25 -13.16
C HIS A 105 2.33 10.75 -13.05
N MET A 106 2.52 10.18 -11.87
CA MET A 106 2.52 8.74 -11.67
C MET A 106 1.29 8.30 -10.90
N GLN A 107 0.61 7.29 -11.40
CA GLN A 107 -0.53 6.68 -10.72
C GLN A 107 -0.35 5.17 -10.65
N ILE A 108 -0.52 4.61 -9.46
CA ILE A 108 -0.51 3.17 -9.27
C ILE A 108 -1.95 2.69 -9.43
N GLY A 109 -2.15 1.81 -10.39
CA GLY A 109 -3.46 1.30 -10.71
C GLY A 109 -3.93 0.22 -9.76
N ARG A 110 -5.08 -0.32 -10.07
CA ARG A 110 -5.71 -1.39 -9.31
C ARG A 110 -5.12 -2.75 -9.72
N ALA A 111 -5.03 -3.67 -8.77
CA ALA A 111 -4.62 -5.03 -9.08
C ALA A 111 -5.64 -5.72 -9.98
N HIS A 112 -5.15 -6.43 -10.99
CA HIS A 112 -6.00 -7.29 -11.81
C HIS A 112 -6.23 -8.62 -11.10
N VAL A 113 -7.45 -9.06 -11.14
CA VAL A 113 -7.84 -10.35 -10.61
C VAL A 113 -7.83 -11.38 -11.73
#